data_13adf98a568f92952144292a387fe271
#
_entry.id   13adf98a568f92952144292a387fe271
#
_cell.length_a   1.000
_cell.length_b   1.000
_cell.length_c   1.000
_cell.angle_alpha   90.00
_cell.angle_beta   90.00
_cell.angle_gamma   90.00
#
_symmetry.space_group_name_H-M   'P 1'
#
loop_
_entity.id
_entity.type
_entity.pdbx_description
1 polymer ?
#
loop_
_entity_poly.entity_id
_entity_poly.type
_entity_poly.pdbx_seq_one_letter_code
_entity_poly.pdbx_strand_id
1 'polypeptide(L)'
;NGKTYEVEVEEGQAMLVDEYEAYKPAAPAAAPAPAAAPAAAPAPAAAPAAPTAVAAGEVVAAPMPGNILKVNCSQGQAVKAGDILVVLEAMKMENEILAPRDGTVAQVVTTKGAVVDTGAPLVVLA
;
A
#
# COMPACT_ATOMS: atom_id res chain seq x y z
N ASN A 1 -39.40 -35.10 13.60
CA ASN A 1 -39.76 -33.67 13.48
C ASN A 1 -38.82 -33.01 12.48
N GLY A 2 -39.17 -33.15 11.19
CA GLY A 2 -38.49 -32.50 10.10
C GLY A 2 -38.89 -31.03 10.04
N LYS A 3 -37.96 -30.14 10.16
CA LYS A 3 -38.15 -28.76 9.74
C LYS A 3 -37.34 -28.61 8.45
N THR A 4 -38.06 -28.63 7.34
CA THR A 4 -37.57 -28.24 6.05
C THR A 4 -37.47 -26.71 6.05
N TYR A 5 -36.27 -26.18 5.97
CA TYR A 5 -36.06 -24.78 5.66
C TYR A 5 -36.00 -24.68 4.16
N GLU A 6 -37.09 -24.32 3.53
CA GLU A 6 -37.06 -23.79 2.18
C GLU A 6 -36.55 -22.34 2.27
N VAL A 7 -35.35 -22.14 1.81
CA VAL A 7 -34.82 -20.80 1.58
C VAL A 7 -35.22 -20.43 0.17
N GLU A 8 -36.28 -19.67 0.02
CA GLU A 8 -36.61 -19.01 -1.25
C GLU A 8 -35.57 -17.91 -1.51
N VAL A 9 -34.63 -18.21 -2.37
CA VAL A 9 -33.59 -17.27 -2.85
C VAL A 9 -33.84 -16.98 -4.32
N GLU A 10 -35.08 -16.75 -4.74
CA GLU A 10 -35.36 -16.56 -6.16
C GLU A 10 -35.88 -15.17 -6.55
N GLU A 11 -36.11 -14.26 -5.63
CA GLU A 11 -36.63 -12.94 -6.02
C GLU A 11 -35.58 -11.83 -6.15
N GLY A 12 -34.32 -12.11 -5.89
CA GLY A 12 -33.26 -11.09 -5.95
C GLY A 12 -32.49 -11.01 -7.28
N GLN A 13 -32.62 -11.99 -8.15
CA GLN A 13 -31.78 -12.03 -9.36
C GLN A 13 -32.49 -11.59 -10.63
N ALA A 14 -33.81 -11.53 -10.65
CA ALA A 14 -34.54 -11.10 -11.83
C ALA A 14 -34.59 -9.58 -12.04
N MET A 15 -34.31 -8.79 -11.01
CA MET A 15 -34.32 -7.32 -11.12
C MET A 15 -33.00 -6.69 -11.56
N LEU A 16 -31.91 -7.44 -11.56
CA LEU A 16 -30.58 -6.91 -11.91
C LEU A 16 -30.24 -7.07 -13.40
N VAL A 17 -31.00 -7.87 -14.13
CA VAL A 17 -30.72 -8.12 -15.57
C VAL A 17 -31.47 -7.14 -16.46
N ASP A 18 -32.58 -6.59 -16.00
CA ASP A 18 -33.43 -5.72 -16.83
C ASP A 18 -32.99 -4.24 -16.84
N GLU A 19 -32.22 -3.83 -15.81
CA GLU A 19 -31.74 -2.45 -15.73
C GLU A 19 -30.42 -2.22 -16.48
N TYR A 20 -29.76 -3.30 -16.94
CA TYR A 20 -28.49 -3.17 -17.67
C TYR A 20 -28.65 -3.03 -19.19
N GLU A 21 -29.84 -3.25 -19.74
CA GLU A 21 -30.07 -3.11 -21.19
C GLU A 21 -30.48 -1.70 -21.64
N ALA A 22 -30.74 -0.79 -20.71
CA ALA A 22 -31.15 0.57 -21.07
C ALA A 22 -29.99 1.55 -21.27
N TYR A 23 -28.74 1.15 -21.00
CA TYR A 23 -27.60 2.02 -21.24
C TYR A 23 -26.92 1.67 -22.56
N LYS A 24 -27.58 1.99 -23.65
CA LYS A 24 -26.97 2.04 -24.97
C LYS A 24 -26.29 3.40 -25.10
N PRO A 25 -24.97 3.51 -25.02
CA PRO A 25 -24.33 4.78 -25.28
C PRO A 25 -24.51 5.12 -26.76
N ALA A 26 -25.19 6.19 -27.01
CA ALA A 26 -25.18 6.83 -28.31
C ALA A 26 -23.75 7.22 -28.65
N ALA A 27 -23.25 6.75 -29.75
CA ALA A 27 -21.94 7.11 -30.27
C ALA A 27 -21.85 8.63 -30.43
N PRO A 28 -20.87 9.30 -29.83
CA PRO A 28 -20.57 10.67 -30.20
C PRO A 28 -19.80 10.67 -31.51
N ALA A 29 -20.28 11.47 -32.41
CA ALA A 29 -19.66 11.77 -33.68
C ALA A 29 -18.19 12.22 -33.49
N ALA A 30 -17.40 11.81 -34.46
CA ALA A 30 -16.03 12.21 -34.64
C ALA A 30 -15.81 13.72 -34.46
N ALA A 31 -14.97 14.10 -33.54
CA ALA A 31 -14.33 15.39 -33.50
C ALA A 31 -12.83 15.21 -33.86
N PRO A 32 -12.26 16.11 -34.65
CA PRO A 32 -10.92 15.92 -35.22
C PRO A 32 -9.85 16.03 -34.14
N ALA A 33 -8.87 15.17 -34.27
CA ALA A 33 -7.69 15.16 -33.44
C ALA A 33 -6.90 16.48 -33.53
N PRO A 34 -6.51 17.06 -32.40
CA PRO A 34 -5.37 17.94 -32.39
C PRO A 34 -4.08 17.15 -32.24
N ALA A 35 -3.15 17.57 -33.04
CA ALA A 35 -1.82 17.03 -33.20
C ALA A 35 -1.00 16.94 -31.89
N ALA A 36 -0.15 15.92 -31.89
CA ALA A 36 1.15 15.88 -31.20
C ALA A 36 1.18 16.32 -29.74
N ALA A 37 0.95 15.36 -28.86
CA ALA A 37 1.59 15.41 -27.55
C ALA A 37 3.08 15.11 -27.72
N PRO A 38 3.97 15.89 -27.12
CA PRO A 38 5.38 15.57 -27.06
C PRO A 38 5.57 14.24 -26.32
N ALA A 39 6.47 13.44 -26.83
CA ALA A 39 6.89 12.18 -26.25
C ALA A 39 7.07 12.33 -24.73
N ALA A 40 6.33 11.53 -23.99
CA ALA A 40 6.63 11.33 -22.59
C ALA A 40 8.08 10.86 -22.50
N ALA A 41 8.91 11.67 -21.89
CA ALA A 41 10.23 11.26 -21.49
C ALA A 41 10.11 9.96 -20.67
N PRO A 42 10.98 8.98 -20.90
CA PRO A 42 10.99 7.79 -20.07
C PRO A 42 11.17 8.23 -18.62
N ALA A 43 10.25 7.81 -17.76
CA ALA A 43 10.38 7.98 -16.33
C ALA A 43 11.79 7.50 -15.94
N PRO A 44 12.55 8.27 -15.19
CA PRO A 44 13.83 7.80 -14.71
C PRO A 44 13.60 6.51 -13.96
N ALA A 45 14.22 5.44 -14.42
CA ALA A 45 14.33 4.23 -13.63
C ALA A 45 14.77 4.67 -12.24
N ALA A 46 14.00 4.28 -11.23
CA ALA A 46 14.34 4.55 -9.86
C ALA A 46 15.76 4.02 -9.65
N ALA A 47 16.70 4.92 -9.63
CA ALA A 47 18.04 4.63 -9.17
C ALA A 47 17.88 4.09 -7.74
N PRO A 48 18.62 3.07 -7.33
CA PRO A 48 18.62 2.63 -5.95
C PRO A 48 18.90 3.87 -5.10
N ALA A 49 17.94 4.20 -4.24
CA ALA A 49 18.08 5.35 -3.37
C ALA A 49 19.37 5.17 -2.58
N ALA A 50 20.34 6.02 -2.88
CA ALA A 50 21.53 6.14 -2.06
C ALA A 50 21.07 6.34 -0.60
N PRO A 51 21.79 5.81 0.39
CA PRO A 51 21.41 5.96 1.77
C PRO A 51 21.33 7.46 2.09
N THR A 52 20.11 7.95 2.16
CA THR A 52 19.84 9.31 2.63
C THR A 52 20.43 9.41 4.03
N ALA A 53 21.24 10.43 4.23
CA ALA A 53 21.88 10.70 5.50
C ALA A 53 20.83 10.59 6.63
N VAL A 54 20.93 9.53 7.41
CA VAL A 54 20.03 9.27 8.53
C VAL A 54 20.23 10.40 9.55
N ALA A 55 19.14 11.12 9.83
CA ALA A 55 19.11 12.08 10.91
C ALA A 55 19.63 11.39 12.19
N ALA A 56 20.33 12.13 13.04
CA ALA A 56 20.92 11.59 14.26
C ALA A 56 19.83 10.97 15.17
N GLY A 57 19.72 9.65 15.12
CA GLY A 57 18.73 8.88 15.84
C GLY A 57 19.01 7.38 15.73
N GLU A 58 18.28 6.58 16.49
CA GLU A 58 18.36 5.13 16.40
C GLU A 58 17.63 4.63 15.15
N VAL A 59 18.35 3.91 14.31
CA VAL A 59 17.81 3.36 13.06
C VAL A 59 17.17 2.01 13.34
N VAL A 60 15.87 1.92 13.12
CA VAL A 60 15.15 0.64 13.09
C VAL A 60 15.32 0.04 11.70
N ALA A 61 16.10 -1.04 11.63
CA ALA A 61 16.41 -1.73 10.37
C ALA A 61 15.54 -2.97 10.18
N ALA A 62 15.37 -3.39 8.93
CA ALA A 62 14.67 -4.62 8.59
C ALA A 62 15.50 -5.85 9.03
N PRO A 63 14.94 -6.78 9.80
CA PRO A 63 15.64 -8.00 10.22
C PRO A 63 15.77 -9.02 9.10
N MET A 64 14.99 -8.90 8.05
CA MET A 64 14.95 -9.81 6.91
C MET A 64 14.49 -9.09 5.65
N PRO A 65 14.79 -9.64 4.45
CA PRO A 65 14.32 -9.05 3.20
C PRO A 65 12.83 -9.29 3.00
N GLY A 66 12.14 -8.33 2.40
CA GLY A 66 10.71 -8.47 2.11
C GLY A 66 10.08 -7.20 1.53
N ASN A 67 8.76 -7.22 1.46
CA ASN A 67 7.95 -6.09 0.99
C ASN A 67 7.27 -5.37 2.16
N ILE A 68 7.23 -4.06 2.13
CA ILE A 68 6.51 -3.26 3.13
C ILE A 68 5.01 -3.28 2.80
N LEU A 69 4.23 -3.97 3.61
CA LEU A 69 2.77 -3.99 3.47
C LEU A 69 2.14 -2.71 4.00
N LYS A 70 2.62 -2.26 5.16
CA LYS A 70 2.01 -1.13 5.86
C LYS A 70 3.05 -0.38 6.69
N VAL A 71 2.93 0.93 6.71
CA VAL A 71 3.64 1.82 7.62
C VAL A 71 2.61 2.37 8.61
N ASN A 72 2.79 2.10 9.89
CA ASN A 72 1.86 2.49 10.96
C ASN A 72 2.31 3.74 11.72
N CYS A 73 3.53 4.21 11.48
CA CYS A 73 4.08 5.41 12.11
C CYS A 73 4.19 6.57 11.12
N SER A 74 4.21 7.77 11.65
CA SER A 74 4.41 9.00 10.89
C SER A 74 5.58 9.79 11.45
N GLN A 75 6.22 10.57 10.61
CA GLN A 75 7.28 11.48 11.05
C GLN A 75 6.74 12.46 12.10
N GLY A 76 7.48 12.63 13.20
CA GLY A 76 7.07 13.44 14.34
C GLY A 76 6.15 12.73 15.35
N GLN A 77 5.78 11.48 15.10
CA GLN A 77 4.94 10.71 16.01
C GLN A 77 5.75 10.19 17.20
N ALA A 78 5.21 10.36 18.41
CA ALA A 78 5.73 9.70 19.60
C ALA A 78 5.30 8.22 19.60
N VAL A 79 6.25 7.33 19.79
CA VAL A 79 6.06 5.88 19.83
C VAL A 79 6.70 5.32 21.10
N LYS A 80 6.16 4.20 21.56
CA LYS A 80 6.67 3.48 22.73
C LYS A 80 7.36 2.19 22.32
N ALA A 81 8.22 1.69 23.20
CA ALA A 81 8.78 0.36 23.04
C ALA A 81 7.67 -0.68 22.87
N GLY A 82 7.73 -1.44 21.77
CA GLY A 82 6.70 -2.42 21.39
C GLY A 82 5.60 -1.92 20.47
N ASP A 83 5.59 -0.64 20.11
CA ASP A 83 4.65 -0.13 19.11
C ASP A 83 5.02 -0.64 17.71
N ILE A 84 4.02 -1.05 16.93
CA ILE A 84 4.21 -1.53 15.57
C ILE A 84 4.49 -0.33 14.64
N LEU A 85 5.72 -0.23 14.17
CA LEU A 85 6.14 0.82 13.24
C LEU A 85 5.79 0.49 11.80
N VAL A 86 6.15 -0.73 11.38
CA VAL A 86 6.03 -1.17 10.00
C VAL A 86 5.61 -2.64 9.97
N VAL A 87 4.80 -3.03 9.00
CA VAL A 87 4.49 -4.44 8.71
C VAL A 87 5.23 -4.84 7.45
N LEU A 88 6.10 -5.82 7.59
CA LEU A 88 6.93 -6.39 6.53
C LEU A 88 6.40 -7.75 6.13
N GLU A 89 6.17 -8.00 4.84
CA GLU A 89 5.89 -9.33 4.32
C GLU A 89 7.18 -9.99 3.82
N ALA A 90 7.51 -11.12 4.43
CA ALA A 90 8.60 -11.97 4.02
C ALA A 90 8.11 -13.41 3.93
N MET A 91 8.43 -14.10 2.83
CA MET A 91 8.06 -15.52 2.64
C MET A 91 6.55 -15.80 2.83
N LYS A 92 5.69 -14.90 2.37
CA LYS A 92 4.22 -14.99 2.53
C LYS A 92 3.74 -14.92 3.99
N MET A 93 4.54 -14.38 4.87
CA MET A 93 4.20 -14.14 6.27
C MET A 93 4.34 -12.66 6.59
N GLU A 94 3.40 -12.15 7.36
CA GLU A 94 3.46 -10.78 7.86
C GLU A 94 4.33 -10.75 9.12
N ASN A 95 5.32 -9.90 9.13
CA ASN A 95 6.21 -9.68 10.26
C ASN A 95 6.08 -8.23 10.71
N GLU A 96 5.77 -8.05 11.97
CA GLU A 96 5.64 -6.73 12.58
C GLU A 96 7.00 -6.25 13.08
N ILE A 97 7.39 -5.07 12.64
CA ILE A 97 8.62 -4.42 13.11
C ILE A 97 8.24 -3.44 14.21
N LEU A 98 8.68 -3.76 15.41
CA LEU A 98 8.37 -3.01 16.62
C LEU A 98 9.44 -1.97 16.93
N ALA A 99 9.04 -0.92 17.65
CA ALA A 99 9.97 0.05 18.21
C ALA A 99 10.82 -0.60 19.31
N PRO A 100 12.15 -0.49 19.27
CA PRO A 100 13.02 -1.07 20.29
C PRO A 100 12.99 -0.28 21.61
N ARG A 101 12.55 0.97 21.55
CA ARG A 101 12.47 1.88 22.71
C ARG A 101 11.40 2.96 22.51
N ASP A 102 11.11 3.68 23.58
CA ASP A 102 10.31 4.91 23.52
C ASP A 102 11.09 6.01 22.80
N GLY A 103 10.40 6.77 21.96
CA GLY A 103 11.03 7.86 21.24
C GLY A 103 10.05 8.59 20.33
N THR A 104 10.59 9.47 19.53
CA THR A 104 9.83 10.15 18.48
C THR A 104 10.36 9.72 17.12
N VAL A 105 9.48 9.45 16.17
CA VAL A 105 9.86 9.13 14.80
C VAL A 105 10.49 10.38 14.16
N ALA A 106 11.82 10.38 14.01
CA ALA A 106 12.53 11.47 13.36
C ALA A 106 12.30 11.45 11.84
N GLN A 107 12.33 10.25 11.26
CA GLN A 107 12.15 10.09 9.83
C GLN A 107 11.61 8.69 9.51
N VAL A 108 10.70 8.61 8.54
CA VAL A 108 10.28 7.36 7.90
C VAL A 108 11.02 7.26 6.57
N VAL A 109 11.89 6.26 6.44
CA VAL A 109 12.76 6.08 5.26
C VAL A 109 12.10 5.19 4.21
N THR A 110 11.17 4.34 4.65
CA THR A 110 10.47 3.40 3.78
C THR A 110 9.04 3.82 3.47
N THR A 111 8.46 3.25 2.43
CA THR A 111 7.07 3.49 2.02
C THR A 111 6.33 2.17 1.82
N LYS A 112 5.00 2.21 1.89
CA LYS A 112 4.17 1.06 1.58
C LYS A 112 4.45 0.55 0.15
N GLY A 113 4.69 -0.74 0.00
CA GLY A 113 5.01 -1.39 -1.27
C GLY A 113 6.50 -1.35 -1.64
N ALA A 114 7.35 -0.78 -0.79
CA ALA A 114 8.80 -0.82 -1.01
C ALA A 114 9.36 -2.21 -0.73
N VAL A 115 10.32 -2.63 -1.53
CA VAL A 115 11.12 -3.82 -1.29
C VAL A 115 12.34 -3.41 -0.47
N VAL A 116 12.58 -4.12 0.61
CA VAL A 116 13.72 -3.85 1.50
C VAL A 116 14.55 -5.10 1.71
N ASP A 117 15.83 -4.89 1.89
CA ASP A 117 16.79 -5.96 2.22
C ASP A 117 17.05 -6.01 3.72
N THR A 118 17.69 -7.11 4.14
CA THR A 118 18.16 -7.24 5.53
C THR A 118 19.10 -6.08 5.88
N GLY A 119 18.80 -5.39 6.97
CA GLY A 119 19.58 -4.23 7.41
C GLY A 119 19.18 -2.90 6.76
N ALA A 120 18.21 -2.89 5.85
CA ALA A 120 17.72 -1.64 5.27
C ALA A 120 17.05 -0.76 6.34
N PRO A 121 17.33 0.55 6.37
CA PRO A 121 16.73 1.46 7.33
C PRO A 121 15.23 1.64 7.00
N LEU A 122 14.39 1.41 7.97
CA LEU A 122 12.93 1.57 7.84
C LEU A 122 12.47 2.88 8.47
N VAL A 123 12.82 3.10 9.71
CA VAL A 123 12.41 4.24 10.53
C VAL A 123 13.59 4.70 11.37
N VAL A 124 13.71 6.00 11.57
CA VAL A 124 14.69 6.61 12.47
C VAL A 124 13.95 7.17 13.67
N LEU A 125 14.36 6.75 14.87
CA LEU A 125 13.83 7.23 16.14
C LEU A 125 14.81 8.23 16.75
N ALA A 126 14.29 9.36 17.22
CA ALA A 126 15.04 10.38 17.94
C ALA A 126 14.86 10.24 19.46
#